data_851cd843a079b6ec918749b56a915302
#
_entry.id   851cd843a079b6ec918749b56a915302
#
_cell.length_a   1.000
_cell.length_b   1.000
_cell.length_c   1.000
_cell.angle_alpha   90.00
_cell.angle_beta   90.00
_cell.angle_gamma   90.00
#
_symmetry.space_group_name_H-M   'P 1'
#
loop_
_entity.id
_entity.type
_entity.pdbx_description
1 polymer ?
#
loop_
_entity_poly.entity_id
_entity_poly.type
_entity_poly.pdbx_seq_one_letter_code
_entity_poly.pdbx_strand_id
1 'polypeptide(L)'
;MPACEGGAAAVLSGDGTERAMLIGQAPGWREIATGLPFAWDAGKRLCGWLAVAGIGVEDFRERWYVTSIGKCYPGRAPGSSVDRPPPRAEIERWTPYLREELRHVGPRLVLLVGGMAHRFAFGAGVKLEALVGRELAWGGAPGASVLCLPHPSGASTWLNDAAHVELWRGGIELLRDQWAGLKS
;
A
#
# COMPACT_ATOMS: atom_id res chain seq x y z
N MET A 1 -13.74 9.38 -10.80
CA MET A 1 -13.67 7.91 -10.65
C MET A 1 -15.07 7.32 -10.62
N PRO A 2 -15.32 6.10 -11.13
CA PRO A 2 -16.61 5.44 -11.00
C PRO A 2 -16.90 5.13 -9.52
N ALA A 3 -18.18 5.03 -9.17
CA ALA A 3 -18.58 4.59 -7.85
C ALA A 3 -18.35 3.08 -7.67
N CYS A 4 -18.14 2.64 -6.45
CA CYS A 4 -18.18 1.23 -6.07
C CYS A 4 -19.59 0.66 -6.18
N GLU A 5 -19.75 -0.66 -6.25
CA GLU A 5 -21.06 -1.29 -6.12
C GLU A 5 -21.74 -0.83 -4.83
N GLY A 6 -23.03 -0.50 -4.91
CA GLY A 6 -23.77 0.10 -3.79
C GLY A 6 -23.56 1.61 -3.60
N GLY A 7 -22.88 2.30 -4.55
CA GLY A 7 -22.73 3.77 -4.55
C GLY A 7 -21.68 4.33 -3.60
N ALA A 8 -20.90 3.49 -2.92
CA ALA A 8 -19.80 3.95 -2.07
C ALA A 8 -18.71 4.63 -2.89
N ALA A 9 -18.06 5.65 -2.32
CA ALA A 9 -16.90 6.28 -2.93
C ALA A 9 -15.66 5.38 -2.86
N ALA A 10 -14.74 5.53 -3.82
CA ALA A 10 -13.43 4.93 -3.74
C ALA A 10 -12.65 5.52 -2.54
N VAL A 11 -11.94 4.68 -1.80
CA VAL A 11 -11.16 5.11 -0.64
C VAL A 11 -9.72 5.37 -1.06
N LEU A 12 -9.32 6.62 -0.98
CA LEU A 12 -7.95 7.10 -1.22
C LEU A 12 -7.73 8.42 -0.47
N SER A 13 -6.50 8.86 -0.31
CA SER A 13 -6.17 10.18 0.23
C SER A 13 -4.98 10.77 -0.51
N GLY A 14 -4.95 12.12 -0.55
CA GLY A 14 -3.99 12.91 -1.29
C GLY A 14 -4.67 13.72 -2.40
N ASP A 15 -3.99 14.75 -2.89
CA ASP A 15 -4.48 15.65 -3.95
C ASP A 15 -3.66 15.58 -5.25
N GLY A 16 -2.60 14.77 -5.25
CA GLY A 16 -1.71 14.55 -6.42
C GLY A 16 -0.43 15.41 -6.41
N THR A 17 -0.20 16.18 -5.35
CA THR A 17 1.03 16.97 -5.19
C THR A 17 2.12 16.24 -4.38
N GLU A 18 1.76 15.10 -3.81
CA GLU A 18 2.64 14.30 -2.98
C GLU A 18 3.76 13.63 -3.81
N ARG A 19 4.95 13.55 -3.21
CA ARG A 19 6.09 12.86 -3.82
C ARG A 19 6.24 11.41 -3.38
N ALA A 20 5.50 11.00 -2.37
CA ALA A 20 5.45 9.64 -1.88
C ALA A 20 4.05 9.04 -2.09
N MET A 21 4.00 7.78 -2.52
CA MET A 21 2.75 7.07 -2.79
C MET A 21 2.76 5.71 -2.12
N LEU A 22 1.68 5.38 -1.43
CA LEU A 22 1.46 4.05 -0.87
C LEU A 22 0.35 3.34 -1.66
N ILE A 23 0.62 2.10 -2.05
CA ILE A 23 -0.35 1.25 -2.75
C ILE A 23 -0.62 0.01 -1.92
N GLY A 24 -1.84 -0.10 -1.40
CA GLY A 24 -2.35 -1.25 -0.67
C GLY A 24 -3.13 -2.24 -1.54
N GLN A 25 -3.80 -3.19 -0.90
CA GLN A 25 -4.61 -4.20 -1.57
C GLN A 25 -6.00 -3.67 -1.95
N ALA A 26 -6.80 -3.34 -0.96
CA ALA A 26 -8.15 -2.80 -1.05
C ALA A 26 -8.55 -2.23 0.31
N PRO A 27 -9.52 -1.30 0.37
CA PRO A 27 -10.02 -0.80 1.65
C PRO A 27 -10.77 -1.88 2.43
N GLY A 28 -10.66 -1.84 3.75
CA GLY A 28 -11.48 -2.62 4.65
C GLY A 28 -12.87 -1.98 4.86
N TRP A 29 -13.82 -2.72 5.46
CA TRP A 29 -15.18 -2.25 5.66
C TRP A 29 -15.28 -0.94 6.50
N ARG A 30 -14.36 -0.76 7.45
CA ARG A 30 -14.33 0.43 8.30
C ARG A 30 -13.76 1.66 7.58
N GLU A 31 -12.92 1.45 6.61
CA GLU A 31 -12.34 2.50 5.78
C GLU A 31 -13.38 3.08 4.82
N ILE A 32 -14.32 2.26 4.35
CA ILE A 32 -15.49 2.74 3.59
C ILE A 32 -16.34 3.71 4.44
N ALA A 33 -16.53 3.41 5.71
CA ALA A 33 -17.35 4.26 6.59
C ALA A 33 -16.68 5.60 6.92
N THR A 34 -15.34 5.65 6.96
CA THR A 34 -14.57 6.87 7.30
C THR A 34 -14.06 7.63 6.08
N GLY A 35 -14.00 6.98 4.91
CA GLY A 35 -13.34 7.53 3.72
C GLY A 35 -11.82 7.62 3.82
N LEU A 36 -11.20 7.13 4.92
CA LEU A 36 -9.77 7.25 5.18
C LEU A 36 -9.06 5.89 5.01
N PRO A 37 -8.07 5.78 4.10
CA PRO A 37 -7.29 4.58 3.97
C PRO A 37 -6.42 4.35 5.21
N PHE A 38 -6.22 3.10 5.58
CA PHE A 38 -5.45 2.69 6.75
C PHE A 38 -5.88 3.39 8.06
N ALA A 39 -7.20 3.57 8.26
CA ALA A 39 -7.74 4.25 9.45
C ALA A 39 -7.86 3.35 10.69
N TRP A 40 -7.63 2.03 10.56
CA TRP A 40 -7.93 1.06 11.63
C TRP A 40 -6.71 0.23 12.06
N ASP A 41 -6.89 -0.97 12.59
CA ASP A 41 -5.83 -1.75 13.23
C ASP A 41 -4.62 -2.05 12.31
N ALA A 42 -4.86 -2.40 11.05
CA ALA A 42 -3.79 -2.52 10.06
C ALA A 42 -3.06 -1.18 9.86
N GLY A 43 -3.82 -0.09 9.83
CA GLY A 43 -3.27 1.26 9.73
C GLY A 43 -2.47 1.68 10.97
N LYS A 44 -2.93 1.35 12.18
CA LYS A 44 -2.15 1.61 13.41
C LYS A 44 -0.79 0.91 13.38
N ARG A 45 -0.79 -0.37 12.95
CA ARG A 45 0.47 -1.12 12.82
C ARG A 45 1.36 -0.53 11.72
N LEU A 46 0.79 -0.17 10.57
CA LEU A 46 1.52 0.50 9.51
C LEU A 46 2.13 1.82 10.01
N CYS A 47 1.35 2.68 10.66
CA CYS A 47 1.85 3.92 11.24
C CYS A 47 2.98 3.68 12.25
N GLY A 48 2.91 2.60 13.05
CA GLY A 48 4.01 2.19 13.90
C GLY A 48 5.29 1.87 13.13
N TRP A 49 5.19 1.16 12.00
CA TRP A 49 6.33 0.89 11.12
C TRP A 49 6.88 2.16 10.47
N LEU A 50 6.00 3.03 9.99
CA LEU A 50 6.36 4.31 9.41
C LEU A 50 7.07 5.22 10.44
N ALA A 51 6.60 5.23 11.69
CA ALA A 51 7.25 5.97 12.77
C ALA A 51 8.69 5.50 13.02
N VAL A 52 8.97 4.19 12.95
CA VAL A 52 10.35 3.65 13.02
C VAL A 52 11.20 4.19 11.86
N ALA A 53 10.62 4.41 10.69
CA ALA A 53 11.29 5.04 9.54
C ALA A 53 11.35 6.60 9.64
N GLY A 54 10.91 7.20 10.75
CA GLY A 54 10.89 8.65 10.92
C GLY A 54 9.76 9.37 10.19
N ILE A 55 8.70 8.65 9.83
CA ILE A 55 7.50 9.17 9.18
C ILE A 55 6.40 9.24 10.23
N GLY A 56 6.10 10.44 10.71
CA GLY A 56 5.01 10.68 11.67
C GLY A 56 3.63 10.47 11.03
N VAL A 57 2.61 10.32 11.87
CA VAL A 57 1.22 10.14 11.39
C VAL A 57 0.76 11.35 10.58
N GLU A 58 1.12 12.56 10.96
CA GLU A 58 0.82 13.79 10.23
C GLU A 58 1.50 13.78 8.86
N ASP A 59 2.82 13.54 8.80
CA ASP A 59 3.54 13.39 7.53
C ASP A 59 2.87 12.36 6.62
N PHE A 60 2.47 11.20 7.17
CA PHE A 60 1.81 10.15 6.41
C PHE A 60 0.44 10.60 5.88
N ARG A 61 -0.32 11.37 6.63
CA ARG A 61 -1.66 11.84 6.24
C ARG A 61 -1.63 13.01 5.24
N GLU A 62 -0.63 13.87 5.31
CA GLU A 62 -0.56 15.12 4.55
C GLU A 62 0.37 15.04 3.33
N ARG A 63 1.37 14.15 3.36
CA ARG A 63 2.45 14.12 2.36
C ARG A 63 2.55 12.82 1.59
N TRP A 64 1.60 11.89 1.78
CA TRP A 64 1.53 10.63 1.06
C TRP A 64 0.23 10.52 0.30
N TYR A 65 0.32 10.25 -1.00
CA TYR A 65 -0.83 9.76 -1.74
C TYR A 65 -1.08 8.30 -1.37
N VAL A 66 -2.21 8.00 -0.77
CA VAL A 66 -2.51 6.66 -0.28
C VAL A 66 -3.66 6.07 -1.08
N THR A 67 -3.41 4.96 -1.72
CA THR A 67 -4.38 4.26 -2.58
C THR A 67 -4.24 2.74 -2.48
N SER A 68 -4.98 2.02 -3.30
CA SER A 68 -5.01 0.56 -3.35
C SER A 68 -5.28 0.04 -4.76
N ILE A 69 -4.99 -1.23 -5.01
CA ILE A 69 -5.23 -1.90 -6.29
C ILE A 69 -6.73 -2.00 -6.55
N GLY A 70 -7.50 -2.51 -5.59
CA GLY A 70 -8.96 -2.43 -5.59
C GLY A 70 -9.41 -1.20 -4.81
N LYS A 71 -10.29 -0.38 -5.38
CA LYS A 71 -10.74 0.87 -4.72
C LYS A 71 -11.97 0.65 -3.83
N CYS A 72 -12.60 -0.49 -3.95
CA CYS A 72 -13.83 -0.84 -3.25
C CYS A 72 -13.56 -1.92 -2.19
N TYR A 73 -14.40 -1.95 -1.16
CA TYR A 73 -14.39 -3.02 -0.19
C TYR A 73 -14.87 -4.34 -0.82
N PRO A 74 -14.03 -5.38 -0.84
CA PRO A 74 -14.37 -6.63 -1.54
C PRO A 74 -15.31 -7.55 -0.75
N GLY A 75 -15.71 -7.16 0.46
CA GLY A 75 -16.53 -7.97 1.35
C GLY A 75 -15.72 -8.99 2.17
N ARG A 76 -16.41 -9.77 2.99
CA ARG A 76 -15.87 -10.87 3.79
C ARG A 76 -16.13 -12.21 3.14
N ALA A 77 -15.26 -13.17 3.38
CA ALA A 77 -15.55 -14.56 3.06
C ALA A 77 -16.69 -15.08 3.97
N PRO A 78 -17.61 -15.92 3.46
CA PRO A 78 -18.67 -16.51 4.27
C PRO A 78 -18.10 -17.19 5.52
N GLY A 79 -18.67 -16.88 6.70
CA GLY A 79 -18.21 -17.45 7.97
C GLY A 79 -16.85 -16.97 8.48
N SER A 80 -16.23 -15.95 7.86
CA SER A 80 -14.91 -15.44 8.23
C SER A 80 -14.98 -13.99 8.74
N SER A 81 -14.09 -13.65 9.67
CA SER A 81 -13.84 -12.26 10.07
C SER A 81 -12.82 -11.54 9.17
N VAL A 82 -12.21 -12.26 8.22
CA VAL A 82 -11.17 -11.75 7.33
C VAL A 82 -11.79 -11.21 6.05
N ASP A 83 -11.37 -10.02 5.63
CA ASP A 83 -11.79 -9.42 4.37
C ASP A 83 -11.21 -10.22 3.19
N ARG A 84 -12.02 -10.39 2.15
CA ARG A 84 -11.59 -11.07 0.92
C ARG A 84 -10.57 -10.21 0.17
N PRO A 85 -9.66 -10.83 -0.59
CA PRO A 85 -8.93 -10.10 -1.60
C PRO A 85 -9.91 -9.63 -2.69
N PRO A 86 -9.65 -8.46 -3.34
CA PRO A 86 -10.45 -8.02 -4.48
C PRO A 86 -10.38 -9.07 -5.60
N PRO A 87 -11.52 -9.42 -6.22
CA PRO A 87 -11.55 -10.35 -7.34
C PRO A 87 -10.83 -9.77 -8.56
N ARG A 88 -10.42 -10.65 -9.47
CA ARG A 88 -9.66 -10.25 -10.67
C ARG A 88 -10.37 -9.17 -11.49
N ALA A 89 -11.67 -9.30 -11.70
CA ALA A 89 -12.48 -8.33 -12.44
C ALA A 89 -12.43 -6.93 -11.80
N GLU A 90 -12.42 -6.86 -10.48
CA GLU A 90 -12.27 -5.60 -9.74
C GLU A 90 -10.89 -4.98 -9.95
N ILE A 91 -9.84 -5.79 -9.89
CA ILE A 91 -8.46 -5.33 -10.18
C ILE A 91 -8.34 -4.80 -11.60
N GLU A 92 -8.88 -5.53 -12.59
CA GLU A 92 -8.88 -5.14 -13.99
C GLU A 92 -9.64 -3.82 -14.21
N ARG A 93 -10.78 -3.66 -13.53
CA ARG A 93 -11.58 -2.43 -13.56
C ARG A 93 -10.82 -1.22 -13.05
N TRP A 94 -10.07 -1.37 -11.95
CA TRP A 94 -9.38 -0.25 -11.30
C TRP A 94 -7.96 -0.01 -11.80
N THR A 95 -7.37 -0.96 -12.51
CA THR A 95 -6.00 -0.83 -13.05
C THR A 95 -5.79 0.44 -13.91
N PRO A 96 -6.69 0.83 -14.83
CA PRO A 96 -6.53 2.08 -15.58
C PRO A 96 -6.46 3.31 -14.67
N TYR A 97 -7.29 3.36 -13.64
CA TYR A 97 -7.31 4.49 -12.69
C TYR A 97 -6.04 4.54 -11.84
N LEU A 98 -5.54 3.39 -11.37
CA LEU A 98 -4.28 3.34 -10.64
C LEU A 98 -3.10 3.81 -11.51
N ARG A 99 -3.09 3.48 -12.80
CA ARG A 99 -2.10 3.99 -13.76
C ARG A 99 -2.19 5.51 -13.93
N GLU A 100 -3.41 6.05 -14.00
CA GLU A 100 -3.62 7.50 -14.04
C GLU A 100 -3.18 8.20 -12.76
N GLU A 101 -3.46 7.62 -11.59
CA GLU A 101 -2.96 8.10 -10.30
C GLU A 101 -1.43 8.16 -10.29
N LEU A 102 -0.75 7.09 -10.68
CA LEU A 102 0.70 7.02 -10.77
C LEU A 102 1.27 8.08 -11.72
N ARG A 103 0.63 8.28 -12.88
CA ARG A 103 1.04 9.29 -13.86
C ARG A 103 0.82 10.72 -13.35
N HIS A 104 -0.30 10.95 -12.66
CA HIS A 104 -0.69 12.27 -12.16
C HIS A 104 0.17 12.69 -10.97
N VAL A 105 0.34 11.80 -10.00
CA VAL A 105 1.16 12.04 -8.80
C VAL A 105 2.65 12.10 -9.16
N GLY A 106 3.12 11.27 -10.10
CA GLY A 106 4.52 11.21 -10.47
C GLY A 106 5.45 10.96 -9.27
N PRO A 107 5.17 9.94 -8.44
CA PRO A 107 5.86 9.77 -7.16
C PRO A 107 7.36 9.51 -7.36
N ARG A 108 8.18 10.00 -6.43
CA ARG A 108 9.60 9.65 -6.33
C ARG A 108 9.84 8.45 -5.42
N LEU A 109 8.89 8.15 -4.55
CA LEU A 109 8.89 6.99 -3.65
C LEU A 109 7.56 6.28 -3.75
N VAL A 110 7.57 4.97 -4.02
CA VAL A 110 6.38 4.10 -3.98
C VAL A 110 6.57 3.03 -2.92
N LEU A 111 5.64 2.93 -1.99
CA LEU A 111 5.59 1.88 -0.98
C LEU A 111 4.47 0.91 -1.32
N LEU A 112 4.82 -0.31 -1.71
CA LEU A 112 3.88 -1.40 -1.98
C LEU A 112 3.65 -2.20 -0.69
N VAL A 113 2.41 -2.26 -0.23
CA VAL A 113 2.05 -2.89 1.04
C VAL A 113 1.17 -4.12 0.81
N GLY A 114 1.70 -5.28 1.21
CA GLY A 114 1.01 -6.56 1.12
C GLY A 114 1.20 -7.30 -0.21
N GLY A 115 1.00 -8.62 -0.17
CA GLY A 115 1.32 -9.53 -1.26
C GLY A 115 0.61 -9.24 -2.59
N MET A 116 -0.59 -8.63 -2.57
CA MET A 116 -1.26 -8.27 -3.83
C MET A 116 -0.61 -7.09 -4.52
N ALA A 117 -0.20 -6.05 -3.77
CA ALA A 117 0.50 -4.91 -4.34
C ALA A 117 1.82 -5.33 -5.00
N HIS A 118 2.55 -6.25 -4.35
CA HIS A 118 3.77 -6.80 -4.91
C HIS A 118 3.53 -7.59 -6.20
N ARG A 119 2.54 -8.49 -6.20
CA ARG A 119 2.20 -9.28 -7.39
C ARG A 119 1.68 -8.43 -8.55
N PHE A 120 0.98 -7.35 -8.24
CA PHE A 120 0.54 -6.39 -9.25
C PHE A 120 1.73 -5.73 -9.96
N ALA A 121 2.76 -5.35 -9.20
CA ALA A 121 3.94 -4.65 -9.74
C ALA A 121 4.96 -5.59 -10.40
N PHE A 122 5.22 -6.76 -9.79
CA PHE A 122 6.34 -7.63 -10.16
C PHE A 122 5.92 -9.02 -10.68
N GLY A 123 4.61 -9.30 -10.71
CA GLY A 123 4.08 -10.57 -11.20
C GLY A 123 3.86 -11.61 -10.10
N ALA A 124 3.00 -12.59 -10.39
CA ALA A 124 2.54 -13.56 -9.40
C ALA A 124 3.62 -14.56 -8.94
N GLY A 125 4.67 -14.77 -9.75
CA GLY A 125 5.76 -15.71 -9.44
C GLY A 125 6.83 -15.16 -8.49
N VAL A 126 6.79 -13.86 -8.17
CA VAL A 126 7.80 -13.24 -7.32
C VAL A 126 7.39 -13.38 -5.85
N LYS A 127 8.28 -13.96 -5.05
CA LYS A 127 8.07 -14.11 -3.61
C LYS A 127 8.38 -12.81 -2.87
N LEU A 128 7.68 -12.57 -1.78
CA LEU A 128 7.83 -11.37 -0.95
C LEU A 128 9.25 -11.23 -0.37
N GLU A 129 9.88 -12.34 -0.02
CA GLU A 129 11.25 -12.40 0.52
C GLU A 129 12.31 -11.90 -0.48
N ALA A 130 12.00 -11.96 -1.77
CA ALA A 130 12.89 -11.44 -2.81
C ALA A 130 12.77 -9.91 -2.99
N LEU A 131 11.76 -9.28 -2.43
CA LEU A 131 11.42 -7.87 -2.64
C LEU A 131 11.64 -7.00 -1.39
N VAL A 132 11.28 -7.51 -0.21
CA VAL A 132 11.43 -6.77 1.05
C VAL A 132 12.90 -6.58 1.38
N GLY A 133 13.26 -5.42 1.91
CA GLY A 133 14.64 -5.06 2.24
C GLY A 133 15.49 -4.66 1.02
N ARG A 134 14.86 -4.36 -0.10
CA ARG A 134 15.53 -3.92 -1.34
C ARG A 134 14.86 -2.69 -1.92
N GLU A 135 15.68 -1.85 -2.53
CA GLU A 135 15.21 -0.80 -3.43
C GLU A 135 15.04 -1.38 -4.83
N LEU A 136 13.89 -1.15 -5.41
CA LEU A 136 13.46 -1.76 -6.66
C LEU A 136 13.08 -0.68 -7.68
N ALA A 137 13.16 -1.05 -8.97
CA ALA A 137 12.59 -0.27 -10.07
C ALA A 137 11.31 -0.96 -10.58
N TRP A 138 10.32 -0.17 -10.92
CA TRP A 138 9.06 -0.65 -11.47
C TRP A 138 8.61 0.19 -12.66
N GLY A 139 8.31 -0.45 -13.78
CA GLY A 139 7.85 0.22 -15.00
C GLY A 139 6.52 0.99 -14.85
N GLY A 140 5.72 0.71 -13.81
CA GLY A 140 4.51 1.46 -13.49
C GLY A 140 4.77 2.83 -12.85
N ALA A 141 5.97 3.04 -12.29
CA ALA A 141 6.42 4.31 -11.70
C ALA A 141 7.88 4.58 -12.12
N PRO A 142 8.13 4.95 -13.38
CA PRO A 142 9.48 5.16 -13.88
C PRO A 142 10.21 6.25 -13.09
N GLY A 143 11.43 5.96 -12.65
CA GLY A 143 12.27 6.89 -11.90
C GLY A 143 11.95 6.99 -10.40
N ALA A 144 10.91 6.30 -9.91
CA ALA A 144 10.65 6.20 -8.49
C ALA A 144 11.50 5.10 -7.85
N SER A 145 11.93 5.33 -6.60
CA SER A 145 12.35 4.27 -5.70
C SER A 145 11.12 3.48 -5.25
N VAL A 146 11.13 2.16 -5.42
CA VAL A 146 10.01 1.29 -5.03
C VAL A 146 10.45 0.39 -3.89
N LEU A 147 9.72 0.43 -2.79
CA LEU A 147 9.94 -0.40 -1.61
C LEU A 147 8.72 -1.28 -1.35
N CYS A 148 8.97 -2.43 -0.75
CA CYS A 148 7.93 -3.41 -0.42
C CYS A 148 7.90 -3.71 1.07
N LEU A 149 6.70 -3.72 1.65
CA LEU A 149 6.47 -4.17 3.01
C LEU A 149 5.41 -5.29 3.05
N PRO A 150 5.48 -6.21 4.01
CA PRO A 150 4.42 -7.19 4.22
C PRO A 150 3.10 -6.50 4.59
N HIS A 151 2.00 -7.24 4.58
CA HIS A 151 0.71 -6.71 4.99
C HIS A 151 0.67 -6.48 6.51
N PRO A 152 0.27 -5.30 7.00
CA PRO A 152 0.30 -4.96 8.42
C PRO A 152 -0.88 -5.54 9.23
N SER A 153 -1.75 -6.36 8.66
CA SER A 153 -2.86 -6.97 9.39
C SER A 153 -2.38 -8.02 10.41
N GLY A 154 -3.18 -8.24 11.45
CA GLY A 154 -2.94 -9.30 12.42
C GLY A 154 -3.01 -10.72 11.83
N ALA A 155 -3.65 -10.89 10.67
CA ALA A 155 -3.71 -12.17 9.96
C ALA A 155 -2.41 -12.50 9.19
N SER A 156 -1.50 -11.54 9.03
CA SER A 156 -0.22 -11.77 8.37
C SER A 156 0.74 -12.48 9.32
N THR A 157 1.19 -13.66 8.94
CA THR A 157 2.17 -14.47 9.68
C THR A 157 3.60 -14.27 9.17
N TRP A 158 3.81 -13.43 8.17
CA TRP A 158 5.10 -13.29 7.48
C TRP A 158 6.23 -12.88 8.45
N LEU A 159 5.97 -11.99 9.38
CA LEU A 159 6.93 -11.54 10.40
C LEU A 159 7.12 -12.52 11.57
N ASN A 160 6.51 -13.71 11.53
CA ASN A 160 6.78 -14.74 12.52
C ASN A 160 8.12 -15.46 12.26
N ASP A 161 8.70 -15.31 11.08
CA ASP A 161 10.02 -15.82 10.72
C ASP A 161 11.09 -14.78 11.03
N ALA A 162 12.12 -15.17 11.75
CA ALA A 162 13.22 -14.29 12.13
C ALA A 162 13.98 -13.71 10.92
N ALA A 163 14.17 -14.51 9.86
CA ALA A 163 14.81 -14.02 8.64
C ALA A 163 13.96 -12.94 7.95
N HIS A 164 12.64 -13.07 7.99
CA HIS A 164 11.74 -12.05 7.45
C HIS A 164 11.72 -10.76 8.29
N VAL A 165 11.93 -10.86 9.59
CA VAL A 165 12.09 -9.69 10.46
C VAL A 165 13.33 -8.88 10.06
N GLU A 166 14.44 -9.55 9.74
CA GLU A 166 15.65 -8.86 9.27
C GLU A 166 15.43 -8.19 7.90
N LEU A 167 14.73 -8.85 6.97
CA LEU A 167 14.35 -8.23 5.70
C LEU A 167 13.45 -7.00 5.93
N TRP A 168 12.49 -7.09 6.82
CA TRP A 168 11.61 -5.97 7.19
C TRP A 168 12.43 -4.81 7.78
N ARG A 169 13.39 -5.07 8.69
CA ARG A 169 14.27 -4.04 9.25
C ARG A 169 15.04 -3.31 8.16
N GLY A 170 15.66 -4.05 7.25
CA GLY A 170 16.35 -3.45 6.09
C GLY A 170 15.40 -2.60 5.23
N GLY A 171 14.15 -3.06 5.03
CA GLY A 171 13.13 -2.30 4.31
C GLY A 171 12.73 -0.99 5.01
N ILE A 172 12.67 -0.99 6.34
CA ILE A 172 12.39 0.21 7.16
C ILE A 172 13.57 1.20 7.11
N GLU A 173 14.81 0.71 7.12
CA GLU A 173 16.01 1.55 6.97
C GLU A 173 16.03 2.23 5.60
N LEU A 174 15.83 1.48 4.52
CA LEU A 174 15.71 2.04 3.17
C LEU A 174 14.57 3.08 3.08
N LEU A 175 13.44 2.80 3.69
CA LEU A 175 12.31 3.73 3.71
C LEU A 175 12.67 5.03 4.43
N ARG A 176 13.41 4.96 5.53
CA ARG A 176 13.92 6.13 6.26
C ARG A 176 14.81 6.99 5.37
N ASP A 177 15.75 6.37 4.67
CA ASP A 177 16.71 7.08 3.82
C ASP A 177 16.02 7.75 2.64
N GLN A 178 15.12 7.04 1.96
CA GLN A 178 14.33 7.58 0.85
C GLN A 178 13.43 8.73 1.32
N TRP A 179 12.78 8.58 2.48
CA TRP A 179 11.93 9.64 3.03
C TRP A 179 12.74 10.89 3.42
N ALA A 180 13.90 10.72 4.03
CA ALA A 180 14.80 11.84 4.35
C ALA A 180 15.20 12.63 3.09
N GLY A 181 15.50 11.93 1.99
CA GLY A 181 15.80 12.53 0.69
C GLY A 181 14.62 13.26 0.03
N LEU A 182 13.37 12.99 0.43
CA LEU A 182 12.19 13.71 -0.06
C LEU A 182 11.89 14.99 0.72
N LYS A 183 12.40 15.10 1.96
CA LYS A 183 12.22 16.28 2.82
C LYS A 183 13.22 17.39 2.49
N SER A 184 14.35 17.03 1.88
CA SER A 184 15.38 17.98 1.41
C SER A 184 15.00 18.59 0.06
#